data_7da39ef2dc4093be450060e8f7017018
#
_entry.id   7da39ef2dc4093be450060e8f7017018
#
_cell.length_a   1.000
_cell.length_b   1.000
_cell.length_c   1.000
_cell.angle_alpha   90.00
_cell.angle_beta   90.00
_cell.angle_gamma   90.00
#
_symmetry.space_group_name_H-M   'P 1'
#
loop_
_entity.id
_entity.type
_entity.pdbx_description
1 polymer ?
#
loop_
_entity_poly.entity_id
_entity_poly.type
_entity_poly.pdbx_seq_one_letter_code
_entity_poly.pdbx_strand_id
1 'polypeptide(L)'
;MDIDNVYVRDAILYYTIQQYFNCNDKKTSQFITQLDHFNYRSGLIHNIPYLSLQLHVSEKDFYHTYLRVKDSFKILPEDVILVKKGDEIYSKLLAVIPTAPPHLFLKGNVRLLNEKSVSVVGSRNISKEAMEKTEILVKALVKRNIVVNAGLAKGIDTITHQTALKNNGRTIAVIGTPINQYYPKENKNLQLTIEKHGLVVSQFPPCNKVYKWNFPTRNATMSDISIATIIMEAGEKSGALRQADHCIKQGRDILIPYSLLQSSLLWPRKYIQKGAYTFRNIKEVLELLNI
;
A
#
# COMPACT_ATOMS: atom_id res chain seq x y z
N MET A 1 -14.42 9.61 11.53
CA MET A 1 -14.91 8.22 11.24
C MET A 1 -15.91 7.82 12.31
N ASP A 2 -17.02 7.22 11.94
CA ASP A 2 -18.05 6.73 12.87
C ASP A 2 -17.55 5.49 13.62
N ILE A 3 -17.24 5.66 14.91
CA ILE A 3 -16.71 4.61 15.79
C ILE A 3 -17.78 3.65 16.31
N ASP A 4 -19.05 3.95 16.11
CA ASP A 4 -20.17 3.09 16.52
C ASP A 4 -20.56 2.11 15.39
N ASN A 5 -20.02 2.30 14.19
CA ASN A 5 -20.15 1.36 13.10
C ASN A 5 -19.50 0.02 13.45
N VAL A 6 -20.20 -1.09 13.22
CA VAL A 6 -19.74 -2.45 13.54
C VAL A 6 -18.38 -2.77 12.94
N TYR A 7 -18.14 -2.43 11.68
CA TYR A 7 -16.85 -2.68 11.01
C TYR A 7 -15.69 -1.91 11.65
N VAL A 8 -15.94 -0.66 12.07
CA VAL A 8 -14.94 0.16 12.75
C VAL A 8 -14.66 -0.39 14.14
N ARG A 9 -15.69 -0.85 14.87
CA ARG A 9 -15.52 -1.49 16.18
C ARG A 9 -14.71 -2.77 16.12
N ASP A 10 -14.95 -3.61 15.11
CA ASP A 10 -14.18 -4.83 14.86
C ASP A 10 -12.70 -4.50 14.57
N ALA A 11 -12.44 -3.50 13.75
CA ALA A 11 -11.09 -3.06 13.46
C ALA A 11 -10.37 -2.47 14.69
N ILE A 12 -11.07 -1.67 15.52
CA ILE A 12 -10.52 -1.15 16.77
C ILE A 12 -10.09 -2.31 17.69
N LEU A 13 -10.93 -3.33 17.82
CA LEU A 13 -10.60 -4.48 18.63
C LEU A 13 -9.44 -5.29 18.05
N TYR A 14 -9.44 -5.54 16.73
CA TYR A 14 -8.34 -6.19 16.04
C TYR A 14 -7.01 -5.46 16.31
N TYR A 15 -6.98 -4.14 16.11
CA TYR A 15 -5.78 -3.35 16.32
C TYR A 15 -5.40 -3.18 17.79
N THR A 16 -6.34 -3.31 18.73
CA THR A 16 -6.03 -3.41 20.17
C THR A 16 -5.23 -4.68 20.45
N ILE A 17 -5.69 -5.82 19.97
CA ILE A 17 -4.97 -7.10 20.09
C ILE A 17 -3.59 -7.02 19.40
N GLN A 18 -3.53 -6.40 18.22
CA GLN A 18 -2.29 -6.25 17.45
C GLN A 18 -1.17 -5.51 18.20
N GLN A 19 -1.51 -4.57 19.11
CA GLN A 19 -0.51 -3.87 19.93
C GLN A 19 0.32 -4.84 20.78
N TYR A 20 -0.26 -5.95 21.24
CA TYR A 20 0.43 -6.97 22.02
C TYR A 20 1.33 -7.90 21.18
N PHE A 21 1.19 -7.83 19.86
CA PHE A 21 2.03 -8.57 18.90
C PHE A 21 3.00 -7.66 18.12
N ASN A 22 3.37 -6.52 18.67
CA ASN A 22 4.27 -5.54 18.01
C ASN A 22 3.82 -5.16 16.60
N CYS A 23 2.54 -4.91 16.42
CA CYS A 23 1.90 -4.55 15.15
C CYS A 23 2.09 -5.61 14.03
N ASN A 24 2.15 -6.90 14.39
CA ASN A 24 2.34 -8.00 13.45
C ASN A 24 1.00 -8.66 13.09
N ASP A 25 0.48 -8.39 11.87
CA ASP A 25 -0.80 -8.91 11.39
C ASP A 25 -0.87 -10.44 11.37
N LYS A 26 0.22 -11.12 10.97
CA LYS A 26 0.24 -12.58 10.92
C LYS A 26 0.03 -13.20 12.30
N LYS A 27 0.77 -12.71 13.31
CA LYS A 27 0.64 -13.20 14.70
C LYS A 27 -0.73 -12.87 15.27
N THR A 28 -1.23 -11.65 15.01
CA THR A 28 -2.56 -11.21 15.44
C THR A 28 -3.66 -12.09 14.87
N SER A 29 -3.63 -12.34 13.56
CA SER A 29 -4.63 -13.18 12.89
C SER A 29 -4.56 -14.63 13.38
N GLN A 30 -3.36 -15.19 13.56
CA GLN A 30 -3.18 -16.52 14.13
C GLN A 30 -3.75 -16.61 15.55
N PHE A 31 -3.48 -15.63 16.40
CA PHE A 31 -4.04 -15.56 17.73
C PHE A 31 -5.57 -15.53 17.70
N ILE A 32 -6.17 -14.64 16.90
CA ILE A 32 -7.64 -14.52 16.80
C ILE A 32 -8.28 -15.81 16.29
N THR A 33 -7.66 -16.52 15.35
CA THR A 33 -8.20 -17.79 14.82
C THR A 33 -8.14 -18.94 15.82
N GLN A 34 -7.34 -18.82 16.87
CA GLN A 34 -7.23 -19.82 17.95
C GLN A 34 -8.18 -19.55 19.13
N LEU A 35 -8.95 -18.47 19.09
CA LEU A 35 -9.88 -18.10 20.15
C LEU A 35 -11.21 -18.86 20.00
N ASP A 36 -11.43 -19.90 20.80
CA ASP A 36 -12.60 -20.81 20.70
C ASP A 36 -13.94 -20.14 21.01
N HIS A 37 -13.94 -19.08 21.83
CA HIS A 37 -15.17 -18.42 22.31
C HIS A 37 -15.23 -16.93 21.95
N PHE A 38 -14.43 -16.49 20.98
CA PHE A 38 -14.39 -15.09 20.60
C PHE A 38 -15.58 -14.70 19.73
N ASN A 39 -16.44 -13.85 20.25
CA ASN A 39 -17.59 -13.34 19.51
C ASN A 39 -17.51 -11.82 19.35
N TYR A 40 -17.16 -11.35 18.14
CA TYR A 40 -17.18 -9.93 17.81
C TYR A 40 -18.54 -9.26 18.09
N ARG A 41 -19.66 -9.99 17.98
CA ARG A 41 -21.02 -9.46 18.17
C ARG A 41 -21.37 -9.16 19.62
N SER A 42 -20.73 -9.82 20.59
CA SER A 42 -21.03 -9.64 22.02
C SER A 42 -20.52 -8.33 22.61
N GLY A 43 -19.84 -7.53 21.82
CA GLY A 43 -19.28 -6.24 22.23
C GLY A 43 -18.00 -6.40 23.08
N LEU A 44 -17.27 -5.28 23.22
CA LEU A 44 -15.98 -5.28 23.89
C LEU A 44 -16.05 -5.71 25.35
N ILE A 45 -17.00 -5.16 26.11
CA ILE A 45 -17.08 -5.33 27.57
C ILE A 45 -17.12 -6.82 27.95
N HIS A 46 -17.88 -7.63 27.20
CA HIS A 46 -17.97 -9.07 27.44
C HIS A 46 -16.70 -9.84 27.04
N ASN A 47 -15.89 -9.30 26.14
CA ASN A 47 -14.66 -9.94 25.66
C ASN A 47 -13.42 -9.54 26.48
N ILE A 48 -13.45 -8.45 27.27
CA ILE A 48 -12.27 -7.97 28.01
C ILE A 48 -11.68 -9.04 28.93
N PRO A 49 -12.44 -9.70 29.86
CA PRO A 49 -11.85 -10.68 30.73
C PRO A 49 -11.21 -11.83 29.98
N TYR A 50 -11.90 -12.35 28.96
CA TYR A 50 -11.42 -13.46 28.14
C TYR A 50 -10.15 -13.10 27.38
N LEU A 51 -10.15 -11.97 26.66
CA LEU A 51 -8.98 -11.52 25.86
C LEU A 51 -7.77 -11.18 26.75
N SER A 52 -8.01 -10.57 27.90
CA SER A 52 -6.94 -10.24 28.86
C SER A 52 -6.28 -11.50 29.40
N LEU A 53 -7.07 -12.52 29.72
CA LEU A 53 -6.55 -13.83 30.12
C LEU A 53 -5.72 -14.50 29.03
N GLN A 54 -6.23 -14.55 27.80
CA GLN A 54 -5.53 -15.15 26.66
C GLN A 54 -4.23 -14.41 26.28
N LEU A 55 -4.18 -13.10 26.49
CA LEU A 55 -3.00 -12.26 26.24
C LEU A 55 -2.05 -12.17 27.44
N HIS A 56 -2.40 -12.76 28.58
CA HIS A 56 -1.63 -12.68 29.84
C HIS A 56 -1.40 -11.22 30.31
N VAL A 57 -2.43 -10.38 30.22
CA VAL A 57 -2.39 -8.98 30.64
C VAL A 57 -3.54 -8.67 31.60
N SER A 58 -3.44 -7.56 32.36
CA SER A 58 -4.57 -7.14 33.20
C SER A 58 -5.72 -6.60 32.34
N GLU A 59 -6.97 -6.76 32.82
CA GLU A 59 -8.14 -6.18 32.16
C GLU A 59 -8.01 -4.65 32.04
N LYS A 60 -7.44 -4.00 33.05
CA LYS A 60 -7.18 -2.57 33.08
C LYS A 60 -6.22 -2.15 31.96
N ASP A 61 -5.11 -2.87 31.76
CA ASP A 61 -4.13 -2.56 30.71
C ASP A 61 -4.72 -2.80 29.32
N PHE A 62 -5.49 -3.88 29.15
CA PHE A 62 -6.20 -4.13 27.90
C PHE A 62 -7.19 -3.01 27.59
N TYR A 63 -8.00 -2.61 28.56
CA TYR A 63 -8.98 -1.54 28.39
C TYR A 63 -8.33 -0.18 28.09
N HIS A 64 -7.23 0.17 28.75
CA HIS A 64 -6.46 1.39 28.44
C HIS A 64 -5.90 1.35 27.00
N THR A 65 -5.39 0.20 26.58
CA THR A 65 -4.91 0.02 25.20
C THR A 65 -6.04 0.18 24.19
N TYR A 66 -7.20 -0.40 24.48
CA TYR A 66 -8.40 -0.23 23.65
C TYR A 66 -8.84 1.24 23.55
N LEU A 67 -8.90 1.97 24.65
CA LEU A 67 -9.29 3.38 24.63
C LEU A 67 -8.32 4.20 23.77
N ARG A 68 -7.02 3.98 23.92
CA ARG A 68 -5.99 4.65 23.09
C ARG A 68 -6.17 4.36 21.59
N VAL A 69 -6.43 3.11 21.24
CA VAL A 69 -6.69 2.72 19.84
C VAL A 69 -7.99 3.36 19.36
N LYS A 70 -9.06 3.28 20.11
CA LYS A 70 -10.37 3.88 19.81
C LYS A 70 -10.26 5.39 19.57
N ASP A 71 -9.53 6.11 20.42
CA ASP A 71 -9.34 7.56 20.27
C ASP A 71 -8.55 7.92 19.01
N SER A 72 -7.61 7.07 18.59
CA SER A 72 -6.91 7.26 17.33
C SER A 72 -7.83 7.14 16.10
N PHE A 73 -8.88 6.32 16.17
CA PHE A 73 -9.87 6.20 15.10
C PHE A 73 -10.82 7.40 15.06
N LYS A 74 -11.18 7.98 16.21
CA LYS A 74 -12.05 9.18 16.29
C LYS A 74 -11.47 10.37 15.51
N ILE A 75 -10.13 10.54 15.52
CA ILE A 75 -9.47 11.66 14.84
C ILE A 75 -9.34 11.47 13.33
N LEU A 76 -9.71 10.31 12.78
CA LEU A 76 -9.72 10.11 11.33
C LEU A 76 -10.81 10.98 10.69
N PRO A 77 -10.54 11.63 9.55
CA PRO A 77 -11.54 12.33 8.76
C PRO A 77 -12.75 11.44 8.44
N GLU A 78 -13.93 12.05 8.30
CA GLU A 78 -15.17 11.32 8.00
C GLU A 78 -15.16 10.67 6.62
N ASP A 79 -14.44 11.26 5.68
CA ASP A 79 -14.27 10.78 4.30
C ASP A 79 -13.25 9.65 4.14
N VAL A 80 -12.66 9.16 5.24
CA VAL A 80 -11.84 7.95 5.25
C VAL A 80 -12.76 6.72 5.32
N ILE A 81 -12.58 5.82 4.36
CA ILE A 81 -13.31 4.57 4.27
C ILE A 81 -12.40 3.43 4.75
N LEU A 82 -12.87 2.66 5.72
CA LEU A 82 -12.22 1.44 6.18
C LEU A 82 -12.82 0.25 5.44
N VAL A 83 -11.99 -0.56 4.82
CA VAL A 83 -12.40 -1.82 4.16
C VAL A 83 -11.65 -3.00 4.76
N LYS A 84 -12.34 -4.11 4.90
CA LYS A 84 -11.82 -5.38 5.42
C LYS A 84 -11.52 -6.34 4.27
N LYS A 85 -10.52 -7.20 4.44
CA LYS A 85 -10.28 -8.30 3.50
C LYS A 85 -11.53 -9.18 3.38
N GLY A 86 -12.05 -9.31 2.15
CA GLY A 86 -13.32 -10.00 1.86
C GLY A 86 -14.46 -9.05 1.50
N ASP A 87 -14.35 -7.76 1.75
CA ASP A 87 -15.33 -6.77 1.29
C ASP A 87 -15.26 -6.60 -0.23
N GLU A 88 -16.37 -6.25 -0.86
CA GLU A 88 -16.46 -6.04 -2.32
C GLU A 88 -15.49 -4.95 -2.82
N ILE A 89 -15.30 -3.89 -2.03
CA ILE A 89 -14.39 -2.76 -2.35
C ILE A 89 -12.92 -3.18 -2.21
N TYR A 90 -12.61 -4.19 -1.39
CA TYR A 90 -11.22 -4.61 -1.20
C TYR A 90 -10.61 -5.10 -2.51
N SER A 91 -9.33 -4.80 -2.75
CA SER A 91 -8.65 -5.19 -4.00
C SER A 91 -8.72 -6.70 -4.25
N LYS A 92 -9.32 -7.10 -5.38
CA LYS A 92 -9.42 -8.50 -5.80
C LYS A 92 -8.03 -9.12 -6.01
N LEU A 93 -7.08 -8.35 -6.56
CA LEU A 93 -5.70 -8.79 -6.76
C LEU A 93 -4.95 -9.01 -5.45
N LEU A 94 -5.24 -8.18 -4.44
CA LEU A 94 -4.62 -8.27 -3.12
C LEU A 94 -5.30 -9.35 -2.26
N ALA A 95 -6.59 -9.56 -2.41
CA ALA A 95 -7.38 -10.48 -1.57
C ALA A 95 -6.88 -11.93 -1.64
N VAL A 96 -6.35 -12.35 -2.78
CA VAL A 96 -5.82 -13.72 -2.99
C VAL A 96 -4.44 -13.93 -2.35
N ILE A 97 -3.77 -12.85 -1.93
CA ILE A 97 -2.46 -12.94 -1.28
C ILE A 97 -2.65 -13.35 0.19
N PRO A 98 -2.03 -14.45 0.66
CA PRO A 98 -2.19 -14.91 2.04
C PRO A 98 -1.78 -13.86 3.09
N THR A 99 -0.73 -13.08 2.80
CA THR A 99 -0.17 -12.04 3.67
C THR A 99 -0.77 -10.66 3.44
N ALA A 100 -1.88 -10.56 2.70
CA ALA A 100 -2.58 -9.31 2.48
C ALA A 100 -3.04 -8.69 3.82
N PRO A 101 -2.96 -7.35 3.96
CA PRO A 101 -3.40 -6.69 5.18
C PRO A 101 -4.89 -6.93 5.44
N PRO A 102 -5.29 -7.14 6.70
CA PRO A 102 -6.68 -7.43 7.04
C PRO A 102 -7.62 -6.24 6.76
N HIS A 103 -7.08 -5.03 6.82
CA HIS A 103 -7.81 -3.80 6.57
C HIS A 103 -7.01 -2.84 5.69
N LEU A 104 -7.72 -2.03 4.92
CA LEU A 104 -7.19 -0.87 4.21
C LEU A 104 -7.97 0.37 4.61
N PHE A 105 -7.26 1.47 4.80
CA PHE A 105 -7.80 2.82 4.99
C PHE A 105 -7.70 3.53 3.64
N LEU A 106 -8.82 3.97 3.13
CA LEU A 106 -8.97 4.54 1.78
C LEU A 106 -9.45 5.98 1.88
N LYS A 107 -8.91 6.86 1.04
CA LYS A 107 -9.41 8.23 0.91
C LYS A 107 -9.37 8.67 -0.56
N GLY A 108 -10.52 9.08 -1.09
CA GLY A 108 -10.72 9.44 -2.50
C GLY A 108 -11.59 8.47 -3.27
N ASN A 109 -11.33 8.27 -4.55
CA ASN A 109 -12.14 7.42 -5.43
C ASN A 109 -11.79 5.93 -5.21
N VAL A 110 -12.52 5.27 -4.34
CA VAL A 110 -12.30 3.85 -3.97
C VAL A 110 -12.44 2.87 -5.13
N ARG A 111 -13.19 3.24 -6.19
CA ARG A 111 -13.37 2.36 -7.37
C ARG A 111 -12.05 2.05 -8.06
N LEU A 112 -11.08 2.97 -7.97
CA LEU A 112 -9.74 2.79 -8.56
C LEU A 112 -9.00 1.56 -8.02
N LEU A 113 -9.32 1.11 -6.80
CA LEU A 113 -8.64 -0.02 -6.16
C LEU A 113 -8.81 -1.34 -6.93
N ASN A 114 -9.88 -1.48 -7.70
CA ASN A 114 -10.18 -2.66 -8.51
C ASN A 114 -10.04 -2.41 -10.03
N GLU A 115 -9.54 -1.24 -10.43
CA GLU A 115 -9.23 -0.97 -11.82
C GLU A 115 -7.84 -1.49 -12.22
N LYS A 116 -7.64 -1.73 -13.52
CA LYS A 116 -6.34 -2.18 -14.06
C LYS A 116 -5.29 -1.12 -13.77
N SER A 117 -4.30 -1.46 -12.95
CA SER A 117 -3.27 -0.53 -12.52
C SER A 117 -1.86 -1.06 -12.72
N VAL A 118 -0.91 -0.14 -12.95
CA VAL A 118 0.52 -0.42 -13.10
C VAL A 118 1.30 0.40 -12.06
N SER A 119 2.18 -0.26 -11.32
CA SER A 119 3.07 0.40 -10.38
C SER A 119 4.30 0.98 -11.13
N VAL A 120 4.55 2.29 -10.96
CA VAL A 120 5.72 2.97 -11.54
C VAL A 120 6.59 3.48 -10.39
N VAL A 121 7.78 2.91 -10.26
CA VAL A 121 8.65 3.13 -9.09
C VAL A 121 10.10 3.38 -9.47
N GLY A 122 10.87 3.89 -8.51
CA GLY A 122 12.29 4.07 -8.74
C GLY A 122 13.02 4.84 -7.66
N SER A 123 14.12 5.48 -8.07
CA SER A 123 14.99 6.27 -7.20
C SER A 123 14.29 7.51 -6.65
N ARG A 124 14.70 7.91 -5.44
CA ARG A 124 14.31 9.20 -4.83
C ARG A 124 15.12 10.36 -5.39
N ASN A 125 16.37 10.10 -5.76
CA ASN A 125 17.23 11.04 -6.48
C ASN A 125 17.28 10.55 -7.92
N ILE A 126 16.69 11.32 -8.83
CA ILE A 126 16.49 10.92 -10.22
C ILE A 126 17.34 11.75 -11.16
N SER A 127 17.80 11.12 -12.23
CA SER A 127 18.40 11.81 -13.38
C SER A 127 17.32 12.56 -14.18
N LYS A 128 17.73 13.58 -14.92
CA LYS A 128 16.84 14.30 -15.84
C LYS A 128 16.26 13.35 -16.89
N GLU A 129 17.08 12.45 -17.39
CA GLU A 129 16.65 11.43 -18.36
C GLU A 129 15.57 10.50 -17.80
N ALA A 130 15.74 10.01 -16.55
CA ALA A 130 14.74 9.17 -15.91
C ALA A 130 13.42 9.93 -15.65
N MET A 131 13.50 11.22 -15.32
CA MET A 131 12.32 12.07 -15.18
C MET A 131 11.55 12.15 -16.50
N GLU A 132 12.21 12.53 -17.61
CA GLU A 132 11.60 12.65 -18.94
C GLU A 132 10.99 11.33 -19.42
N LYS A 133 11.72 10.22 -19.27
CA LYS A 133 11.22 8.88 -19.62
C LYS A 133 10.00 8.47 -18.78
N THR A 134 9.99 8.80 -17.48
CA THR A 134 8.85 8.53 -16.60
C THR A 134 7.63 9.33 -17.03
N GLU A 135 7.79 10.61 -17.36
CA GLU A 135 6.67 11.42 -17.87
C GLU A 135 6.08 10.86 -19.17
N ILE A 136 6.94 10.45 -20.12
CA ILE A 136 6.49 9.85 -21.39
C ILE A 136 5.73 8.56 -21.13
N LEU A 137 6.25 7.68 -20.27
CA LEU A 137 5.61 6.42 -19.91
C LEU A 137 4.24 6.66 -19.26
N VAL A 138 4.17 7.51 -18.24
CA VAL A 138 2.93 7.79 -17.51
C VAL A 138 1.87 8.40 -18.43
N LYS A 139 2.24 9.34 -19.32
CA LYS A 139 1.33 9.89 -20.34
C LYS A 139 0.76 8.80 -21.25
N ALA A 140 1.58 7.84 -21.64
CA ALA A 140 1.13 6.73 -22.49
C ALA A 140 0.16 5.79 -21.75
N LEU A 141 0.43 5.44 -20.47
CA LEU A 141 -0.45 4.63 -19.64
C LEU A 141 -1.80 5.33 -19.41
N VAL A 142 -1.77 6.64 -19.09
CA VAL A 142 -2.97 7.47 -18.93
C VAL A 142 -3.83 7.48 -20.19
N LYS A 143 -3.24 7.64 -21.38
CA LYS A 143 -3.97 7.59 -22.67
C LYS A 143 -4.65 6.24 -22.93
N ARG A 144 -4.19 5.18 -22.28
CA ARG A 144 -4.80 3.83 -22.34
C ARG A 144 -5.76 3.54 -21.18
N ASN A 145 -6.15 4.58 -20.44
CA ASN A 145 -7.01 4.47 -19.27
C ASN A 145 -6.47 3.54 -18.16
N ILE A 146 -5.15 3.36 -18.09
CA ILE A 146 -4.51 2.59 -17.03
C ILE A 146 -4.31 3.49 -15.81
N VAL A 147 -4.69 2.97 -14.65
CA VAL A 147 -4.40 3.63 -13.37
C VAL A 147 -2.90 3.46 -13.07
N VAL A 148 -2.20 4.55 -12.77
CA VAL A 148 -0.82 4.44 -12.31
C VAL A 148 -0.77 4.46 -10.80
N ASN A 149 0.00 3.58 -10.18
CA ASN A 149 0.19 3.62 -8.75
C ASN A 149 1.66 3.81 -8.38
N ALA A 150 1.89 4.51 -7.27
CA ALA A 150 3.22 4.74 -6.73
C ALA A 150 3.13 5.01 -5.22
N GLY A 151 4.29 5.12 -4.57
CA GLY A 151 4.39 5.18 -3.11
C GLY A 151 4.43 6.58 -2.52
N LEU A 152 4.23 7.62 -3.30
CA LEU A 152 4.30 9.03 -2.86
C LEU A 152 5.67 9.43 -2.28
N ALA A 153 6.75 8.69 -2.55
CA ALA A 153 8.11 9.09 -2.20
C ALA A 153 8.61 10.22 -3.12
N LYS A 154 9.75 10.82 -2.78
CA LYS A 154 10.45 11.75 -3.69
C LYS A 154 10.86 11.03 -4.99
N GLY A 155 11.18 11.79 -6.04
CA GLY A 155 11.71 11.26 -7.30
C GLY A 155 10.64 10.62 -8.19
N ILE A 156 10.83 9.39 -8.63
CA ILE A 156 9.96 8.71 -9.60
C ILE A 156 8.50 8.70 -9.16
N ASP A 157 8.22 8.38 -7.89
CA ASP A 157 6.84 8.33 -7.38
C ASP A 157 6.14 9.69 -7.51
N THR A 158 6.84 10.78 -7.13
CA THR A 158 6.32 12.15 -7.26
C THR A 158 6.00 12.50 -8.72
N ILE A 159 6.94 12.24 -9.64
CA ILE A 159 6.75 12.51 -11.08
C ILE A 159 5.59 11.68 -11.64
N THR A 160 5.47 10.42 -11.22
CA THR A 160 4.37 9.54 -11.63
C THR A 160 3.01 10.15 -11.30
N HIS A 161 2.80 10.56 -10.04
CA HIS A 161 1.54 11.15 -9.62
C HIS A 161 1.26 12.49 -10.28
N GLN A 162 2.25 13.39 -10.31
CA GLN A 162 2.12 14.71 -10.92
C GLN A 162 1.79 14.62 -12.42
N THR A 163 2.47 13.73 -13.14
CA THR A 163 2.24 13.53 -14.57
C THR A 163 0.84 12.96 -14.83
N ALA A 164 0.41 11.99 -14.04
CA ALA A 164 -0.94 11.44 -14.16
C ALA A 164 -2.01 12.53 -13.94
N LEU A 165 -1.93 13.27 -12.85
CA LEU A 165 -2.87 14.35 -12.52
C LEU A 165 -2.88 15.46 -13.57
N LYS A 166 -1.69 15.90 -14.06
CA LYS A 166 -1.57 16.92 -15.10
C LYS A 166 -2.21 16.52 -16.44
N ASN A 167 -2.32 15.22 -16.69
CA ASN A 167 -2.92 14.69 -17.92
C ASN A 167 -4.33 14.10 -17.68
N ASN A 168 -5.03 14.53 -16.63
CA ASN A 168 -6.37 14.04 -16.24
C ASN A 168 -6.43 12.52 -16.09
N GLY A 169 -5.30 11.91 -15.76
CA GLY A 169 -5.18 10.47 -15.49
C GLY A 169 -5.55 10.11 -14.06
N ARG A 170 -5.76 8.81 -13.84
CA ARG A 170 -6.14 8.25 -12.56
C ARG A 170 -4.91 7.70 -11.85
N THR A 171 -4.77 7.99 -10.56
CA THR A 171 -3.59 7.56 -9.79
C THR A 171 -3.97 7.08 -8.39
N ILE A 172 -3.22 6.07 -7.92
CA ILE A 172 -3.34 5.53 -6.56
C ILE A 172 -2.02 5.79 -5.82
N ALA A 173 -2.08 6.50 -4.70
CA ALA A 173 -0.93 6.63 -3.80
C ALA A 173 -1.07 5.60 -2.67
N VAL A 174 -0.21 4.58 -2.66
CA VAL A 174 -0.11 3.66 -1.51
C VAL A 174 0.92 4.23 -0.56
N ILE A 175 0.54 4.57 0.68
CA ILE A 175 1.42 5.28 1.61
C ILE A 175 1.94 4.39 2.73
N GLY A 176 3.14 4.69 3.24
CA GLY A 176 3.80 3.95 4.33
C GLY A 176 3.50 4.48 5.73
N THR A 177 2.52 5.38 5.84
CA THR A 177 2.07 6.02 7.08
C THR A 177 0.58 5.76 7.31
N PRO A 178 0.04 5.95 8.51
CA PRO A 178 -1.39 6.12 8.69
C PRO A 178 -1.95 7.19 7.74
N ILE A 179 -3.22 7.03 7.33
CA ILE A 179 -3.82 7.81 6.26
C ILE A 179 -3.94 9.31 6.58
N ASN A 180 -3.96 9.66 7.86
CA ASN A 180 -4.00 11.03 8.37
C ASN A 180 -2.62 11.66 8.59
N GLN A 181 -1.54 11.00 8.13
CA GLN A 181 -0.17 11.49 8.26
C GLN A 181 0.46 11.69 6.87
N TYR A 182 1.26 12.74 6.75
CA TYR A 182 1.89 13.13 5.49
C TYR A 182 3.40 12.87 5.52
N TYR A 183 3.87 12.00 4.60
CA TYR A 183 5.28 11.70 4.46
C TYR A 183 5.64 11.34 3.00
N PRO A 184 6.69 11.93 2.42
CA PRO A 184 7.49 13.03 2.99
C PRO A 184 6.66 14.34 3.09
N LYS A 185 7.05 15.25 3.97
CA LYS A 185 6.28 16.50 4.20
C LYS A 185 6.13 17.35 2.95
N GLU A 186 7.12 17.32 2.06
CA GLU A 186 7.12 18.04 0.79
C GLU A 186 6.01 17.60 -0.16
N ASN A 187 5.58 16.33 -0.05
CA ASN A 187 4.52 15.76 -0.88
C ASN A 187 3.12 15.89 -0.23
N LYS A 188 2.98 16.65 0.87
CA LYS A 188 1.67 16.86 1.52
C LYS A 188 0.62 17.38 0.54
N ASN A 189 0.94 18.45 -0.21
CA ASN A 189 -0.01 19.02 -1.16
C ASN A 189 -0.36 18.05 -2.30
N LEU A 190 0.62 17.25 -2.75
CA LEU A 190 0.38 16.21 -3.74
C LEU A 190 -0.56 15.13 -3.19
N GLN A 191 -0.36 14.67 -1.94
CA GLN A 191 -1.27 13.72 -1.30
C GLN A 191 -2.71 14.30 -1.23
N LEU A 192 -2.87 15.53 -0.77
CA LEU A 192 -4.18 16.20 -0.70
C LEU A 192 -4.86 16.31 -2.10
N THR A 193 -4.08 16.52 -3.16
CA THR A 193 -4.59 16.53 -4.54
C THR A 193 -5.03 15.14 -4.97
N ILE A 194 -4.26 14.10 -4.61
CA ILE A 194 -4.62 12.71 -4.92
C ILE A 194 -5.88 12.27 -4.14
N GLU A 195 -6.05 12.70 -2.89
CA GLU A 195 -7.26 12.47 -2.10
C GLU A 195 -8.52 13.00 -2.80
N LYS A 196 -8.40 14.10 -3.57
CA LYS A 196 -9.53 14.71 -4.30
C LYS A 196 -9.77 14.10 -5.69
N HIS A 197 -8.72 13.74 -6.42
CA HIS A 197 -8.78 13.38 -7.84
C HIS A 197 -8.33 11.94 -8.15
N GLY A 198 -7.87 11.20 -7.17
CA GLY A 198 -7.37 9.84 -7.25
C GLY A 198 -7.78 9.02 -6.03
N LEU A 199 -6.87 8.18 -5.55
CA LEU A 199 -7.06 7.37 -4.35
C LEU A 199 -5.79 7.33 -3.52
N VAL A 200 -5.91 7.56 -2.22
CA VAL A 200 -4.86 7.28 -1.23
C VAL A 200 -5.22 6.01 -0.47
N VAL A 201 -4.25 5.10 -0.35
CA VAL A 201 -4.39 3.80 0.32
C VAL A 201 -3.36 3.68 1.42
N SER A 202 -3.78 3.32 2.62
CA SER A 202 -2.90 2.94 3.72
C SER A 202 -3.34 1.61 4.33
N GLN A 203 -2.39 0.75 4.67
CA GLN A 203 -2.64 -0.45 5.48
C GLN A 203 -2.34 -0.24 6.96
N PHE A 204 -1.86 0.95 7.34
CA PHE A 204 -1.42 1.24 8.70
C PHE A 204 -2.52 1.95 9.49
N PRO A 205 -2.95 1.39 10.64
CA PRO A 205 -3.98 1.98 11.48
C PRO A 205 -3.50 3.30 12.10
N PRO A 206 -4.42 4.20 12.47
CA PRO A 206 -4.09 5.52 13.02
C PRO A 206 -3.34 5.47 14.36
N CYS A 207 -3.45 4.36 15.10
CA CYS A 207 -2.75 4.14 16.39
C CYS A 207 -1.27 3.77 16.23
N ASN A 208 -0.81 3.42 15.02
CA ASN A 208 0.56 2.94 14.83
C ASN A 208 1.53 4.11 14.64
N LYS A 209 2.72 3.94 15.24
CA LYS A 209 3.89 4.79 14.93
C LYS A 209 4.42 4.42 13.54
N VAL A 210 5.06 5.40 12.89
CA VAL A 210 5.72 5.16 11.61
C VAL A 210 7.12 4.60 11.83
N TYR A 211 7.36 3.41 11.33
CA TYR A 211 8.65 2.74 11.40
C TYR A 211 9.29 2.61 10.01
N LYS A 212 10.61 2.46 9.96
CA LYS A 212 11.33 2.26 8.68
C LYS A 212 10.85 1.04 7.90
N TRP A 213 10.40 -0.01 8.56
CA TRP A 213 9.88 -1.22 7.94
C TRP A 213 8.47 -1.05 7.31
N ASN A 214 7.73 0.01 7.65
CA ASN A 214 6.45 0.30 7.01
C ASN A 214 6.60 0.49 5.49
N PHE A 215 7.69 1.10 5.03
CA PHE A 215 7.88 1.41 3.62
C PHE A 215 8.08 0.17 2.75
N PRO A 216 8.95 -0.80 3.09
CA PRO A 216 9.00 -2.06 2.34
C PRO A 216 7.71 -2.87 2.44
N THR A 217 7.00 -2.86 3.58
CA THR A 217 5.70 -3.53 3.72
C THR A 217 4.65 -2.90 2.79
N ARG A 218 4.57 -1.56 2.73
CA ARG A 218 3.73 -0.82 1.81
C ARG A 218 4.06 -1.14 0.33
N ASN A 219 5.34 -1.30 -0.01
CA ASN A 219 5.76 -1.62 -1.37
C ASN A 219 5.22 -2.99 -1.82
N ALA A 220 5.10 -3.96 -0.91
CA ALA A 220 4.43 -5.22 -1.20
C ALA A 220 2.95 -4.99 -1.57
N THR A 221 2.19 -4.29 -0.74
CA THR A 221 0.78 -3.96 -1.04
C THR A 221 0.64 -3.21 -2.37
N MET A 222 1.55 -2.27 -2.66
CA MET A 222 1.56 -1.52 -3.91
C MET A 222 1.74 -2.41 -5.13
N SER A 223 2.62 -3.41 -5.06
CA SER A 223 2.80 -4.39 -6.13
C SER A 223 1.60 -5.34 -6.24
N ASP A 224 1.02 -5.74 -5.10
CA ASP A 224 -0.07 -6.72 -5.07
C ASP A 224 -1.40 -6.19 -5.62
N ILE A 225 -1.63 -4.86 -5.59
CA ILE A 225 -2.78 -4.21 -6.23
C ILE A 225 -2.55 -3.90 -7.71
N SER A 226 -1.37 -4.19 -8.27
CA SER A 226 -0.98 -3.89 -9.65
C SER A 226 -0.87 -5.14 -10.49
N ILE A 227 -1.09 -5.01 -11.82
CA ILE A 227 -0.82 -6.09 -12.76
C ILE A 227 0.67 -6.25 -13.04
N ALA A 228 1.44 -5.15 -12.98
CA ALA A 228 2.88 -5.13 -13.21
C ALA A 228 3.55 -3.98 -12.42
N THR A 229 4.87 -4.09 -12.25
CA THR A 229 5.72 -3.01 -11.73
C THR A 229 6.77 -2.61 -12.74
N ILE A 230 6.87 -1.31 -13.05
CA ILE A 230 7.88 -0.73 -13.94
C ILE A 230 8.89 0.02 -13.09
N ILE A 231 10.18 -0.37 -13.16
CA ILE A 231 11.28 0.26 -12.42
C ILE A 231 12.03 1.20 -13.36
N MET A 232 11.80 2.50 -13.21
CA MET A 232 12.36 3.50 -14.14
C MET A 232 13.83 3.81 -13.88
N GLU A 233 14.24 3.85 -12.63
CA GLU A 233 15.63 4.06 -12.20
C GLU A 233 15.82 3.51 -10.79
N ALA A 234 16.90 2.80 -10.52
CA ALA A 234 17.21 2.32 -9.18
C ALA A 234 18.71 2.09 -9.00
N GLY A 235 19.26 2.45 -7.85
CA GLY A 235 20.59 2.03 -7.43
C GLY A 235 20.57 0.62 -6.81
N GLU A 236 21.74 0.02 -6.60
CA GLU A 236 21.90 -1.36 -6.08
C GLU A 236 21.21 -1.64 -4.73
N LYS A 237 21.02 -0.62 -3.92
CA LYS A 237 20.38 -0.72 -2.58
C LYS A 237 18.99 -0.07 -2.54
N SER A 238 18.37 0.15 -3.70
CA SER A 238 17.06 0.82 -3.78
C SER A 238 15.94 0.00 -3.15
N GLY A 239 14.99 0.69 -2.50
CA GLY A 239 13.75 0.08 -2.01
C GLY A 239 12.87 -0.48 -3.14
N ALA A 240 12.98 0.04 -4.38
CA ALA A 240 12.29 -0.49 -5.55
C ALA A 240 12.68 -1.94 -5.86
N LEU A 241 13.93 -2.35 -5.56
CA LEU A 241 14.38 -3.73 -5.76
C LEU A 241 13.72 -4.71 -4.79
N ARG A 242 13.40 -4.28 -3.56
CA ARG A 242 12.62 -5.10 -2.62
C ARG A 242 11.20 -5.32 -3.12
N GLN A 243 10.61 -4.32 -3.76
CA GLN A 243 9.32 -4.48 -4.43
C GLN A 243 9.42 -5.46 -5.59
N ALA A 244 10.47 -5.38 -6.41
CA ALA A 244 10.72 -6.33 -7.48
C ALA A 244 10.86 -7.77 -6.98
N ASP A 245 11.59 -8.01 -5.89
CA ASP A 245 11.68 -9.35 -5.28
C ASP A 245 10.31 -9.86 -4.80
N HIS A 246 9.44 -8.96 -4.31
CA HIS A 246 8.09 -9.31 -3.93
C HIS A 246 7.20 -9.62 -5.16
N CYS A 247 7.29 -8.81 -6.23
CA CYS A 247 6.59 -9.05 -7.51
C CYS A 247 6.86 -10.46 -8.05
N ILE A 248 8.15 -10.85 -8.09
CA ILE A 248 8.56 -12.19 -8.57
C ILE A 248 7.91 -13.28 -7.73
N LYS A 249 7.90 -13.15 -6.40
CA LYS A 249 7.28 -14.14 -5.50
C LYS A 249 5.78 -14.28 -5.72
N GLN A 250 5.12 -13.23 -6.20
CA GLN A 250 3.69 -13.19 -6.47
C GLN A 250 3.35 -13.46 -7.95
N GLY A 251 4.33 -13.78 -8.78
CA GLY A 251 4.12 -14.00 -10.21
C GLY A 251 3.65 -12.75 -10.95
N ARG A 252 4.02 -11.54 -10.48
CA ARG A 252 3.69 -10.26 -11.12
C ARG A 252 4.82 -9.85 -12.06
N ASP A 253 4.46 -9.26 -13.18
CA ASP A 253 5.43 -8.81 -14.18
C ASP A 253 6.27 -7.63 -13.68
N ILE A 254 7.56 -7.66 -14.04
CA ILE A 254 8.49 -6.56 -13.82
C ILE A 254 9.01 -6.11 -15.18
N LEU A 255 8.94 -4.80 -15.43
CA LEU A 255 9.48 -4.18 -16.63
C LEU A 255 10.61 -3.22 -16.28
N ILE A 256 11.69 -3.28 -17.05
CA ILE A 256 12.90 -2.49 -16.82
C ILE A 256 13.32 -1.82 -18.15
N PRO A 257 13.59 -0.49 -18.19
CA PRO A 257 14.13 0.15 -19.37
C PRO A 257 15.44 -0.51 -19.83
N TYR A 258 15.57 -0.84 -21.11
CA TYR A 258 16.76 -1.46 -21.68
C TYR A 258 18.04 -0.67 -21.42
N SER A 259 17.95 0.66 -21.34
CA SER A 259 19.10 1.53 -21.00
C SER A 259 19.75 1.21 -19.65
N LEU A 260 19.01 0.65 -18.69
CA LEU A 260 19.57 0.23 -17.40
C LEU A 260 20.46 -1.01 -17.53
N LEU A 261 20.22 -1.88 -18.52
CA LEU A 261 21.14 -3.01 -18.81
C LEU A 261 22.48 -2.59 -19.39
N GLN A 262 22.52 -1.40 -20.00
CA GLN A 262 23.75 -0.83 -20.57
C GLN A 262 24.58 -0.06 -19.53
N SER A 263 24.02 0.16 -18.34
CA SER A 263 24.74 0.80 -17.23
C SER A 263 25.68 -0.17 -16.52
N SER A 264 26.49 0.37 -15.60
CA SER A 264 27.38 -0.42 -14.73
C SER A 264 26.65 -1.16 -13.60
N LEU A 265 25.32 -1.01 -13.49
CA LEU A 265 24.51 -1.65 -12.45
C LEU A 265 24.40 -3.15 -12.69
N LEU A 266 24.46 -3.93 -11.61
CA LEU A 266 24.36 -5.38 -11.68
C LEU A 266 22.92 -5.88 -11.55
N TRP A 267 22.07 -5.14 -10.81
CA TRP A 267 20.72 -5.56 -10.51
C TRP A 267 19.82 -5.76 -11.77
N PRO A 268 19.93 -4.99 -12.88
CA PRO A 268 19.04 -5.23 -14.02
C PRO A 268 19.23 -6.61 -14.63
N ARG A 269 20.49 -7.03 -14.84
CA ARG A 269 20.80 -8.37 -15.38
C ARG A 269 20.29 -9.49 -14.43
N LYS A 270 20.44 -9.31 -13.12
CA LYS A 270 19.93 -10.24 -12.12
C LYS A 270 18.40 -10.42 -12.21
N TYR A 271 17.66 -9.33 -12.44
CA TYR A 271 16.19 -9.42 -12.52
C TYR A 271 15.71 -9.99 -13.86
N ILE A 272 16.43 -9.74 -14.96
CA ILE A 272 16.16 -10.42 -16.23
C ILE A 272 16.32 -11.94 -16.08
N GLN A 273 17.38 -12.41 -15.43
CA GLN A 273 17.56 -13.85 -15.15
C GLN A 273 16.43 -14.42 -14.27
N LYS A 274 15.73 -13.61 -13.51
CA LYS A 274 14.55 -13.97 -12.71
C LYS A 274 13.22 -13.82 -13.45
N GLY A 275 13.23 -13.47 -14.75
CA GLY A 275 12.04 -13.35 -15.58
C GLY A 275 11.48 -11.93 -15.76
N ALA A 276 12.21 -10.88 -15.36
CA ALA A 276 11.81 -9.52 -15.68
C ALA A 276 11.94 -9.23 -17.19
N TYR A 277 11.05 -8.43 -17.72
CA TYR A 277 11.07 -7.98 -19.12
C TYR A 277 11.85 -6.68 -19.27
N THR A 278 12.43 -6.47 -20.47
CA THR A 278 13.01 -5.19 -20.86
C THR A 278 12.21 -4.53 -21.96
N PHE A 279 12.25 -3.21 -22.00
CA PHE A 279 11.64 -2.41 -23.06
C PHE A 279 12.55 -1.28 -23.53
N ARG A 280 12.47 -0.94 -24.82
CA ARG A 280 13.19 0.17 -25.45
C ARG A 280 12.33 1.38 -25.71
N ASN A 281 11.03 1.16 -25.88
CA ASN A 281 10.06 2.18 -26.23
C ASN A 281 8.69 1.87 -25.61
N ILE A 282 7.78 2.84 -25.72
CA ILE A 282 6.43 2.73 -25.13
C ILE A 282 5.60 1.63 -25.80
N LYS A 283 5.78 1.39 -27.10
CA LYS A 283 5.02 0.33 -27.81
C LYS A 283 5.30 -1.03 -27.18
N GLU A 284 6.57 -1.35 -26.92
CA GLU A 284 6.96 -2.58 -26.23
C GLU A 284 6.34 -2.70 -24.83
N VAL A 285 6.25 -1.60 -24.07
CA VAL A 285 5.58 -1.61 -22.75
C VAL A 285 4.10 -1.98 -22.89
N LEU A 286 3.40 -1.37 -23.83
CA LEU A 286 1.98 -1.63 -24.05
C LEU A 286 1.73 -3.07 -24.52
N GLU A 287 2.57 -3.60 -25.38
CA GLU A 287 2.52 -5.00 -25.84
C GLU A 287 2.76 -5.98 -24.68
N LEU A 288 3.81 -5.77 -23.87
CA LEU A 288 4.13 -6.60 -22.71
C LEU A 288 3.00 -6.60 -21.66
N LEU A 289 2.30 -5.50 -21.50
CA LEU A 289 1.18 -5.37 -20.57
C LEU A 289 -0.17 -5.80 -21.16
N ASN A 290 -0.23 -6.15 -22.44
CA ASN A 290 -1.47 -6.45 -23.17
C ASN A 290 -2.52 -5.33 -23.04
N ILE A 291 -2.13 -4.06 -23.37
CA ILE A 291 -2.96 -2.85 -23.24
C ILE A 291 -2.81 -1.88 -24.43
#